data_4d7f5450ef885a40a98cb7325d31743d
#
_entry.id   4d7f5450ef885a40a98cb7325d31743d
#
_cell.length_a   1.000
_cell.length_b   1.000
_cell.length_c   1.000
_cell.angle_alpha   90.00
_cell.angle_beta   90.00
_cell.angle_gamma   90.00
#
_symmetry.space_group_name_H-M   'P 1'
#
loop_
_entity.id
_entity.type
_entity.pdbx_description
1 polymer ?
#
loop_
_entity_poly.entity_id
_entity_poly.type
_entity_poly.pdbx_seq_one_letter_code
_entity_poly.pdbx_strand_id
1 'polypeptide(L)'
;MADLVIRGATLCDGTGREAVRGDLAVESDRIIALGRVPERGTTEVDGTGLVLAPGFIDLHTHYDCQLFWDPFATPSPWHGVTTVVTGNCGFTIAPCRSADRETLMQLLLFVEGMPLETLRAGIRWTWEDFAGYLDALERLGPGVNVVPFVGHSAVRFRVMGRAAVERAATPEERARMAALVREALAAGAIGWSTSLSPTHFFGDGTPAPSRLADAEELLELAAALRPLERGVIEVAPRSTIGPPGDKLEEQRFFARLAEASGKLVSWAPLLDNPFAPGSAAQLLAEAAALQAAGRTVVPQVGCRPLEVRFDFAEPAFYLENNPVWRPLMAKPRDERRRLFADPGFRGELARRSFVAGLAPSWDRLVCRMPQSVGTRPWQDRSVAEIAAVRGVAAVDAFCDLVLEDDLRAQWGVVLMNHDETAVAALLRHPAGLLALSDAGAHVDTLCDQGFTTYLLGHWVRDLGALGLAEAVRLLTSVPAERYGIRGRGRLAPGYAADLVLFDPARVATRPTEMVYDLPRGQRRLLQGADGVEWVFVNGVPVVERGVQAGRRPGRVLRGGG
;
A
#
# COMPACT_ATOMS: atom_id res chain seq x y z
N MET A 1 29.16 -21.30 -16.31
CA MET A 1 28.49 -22.10 -15.22
C MET A 1 27.50 -21.16 -14.58
N ALA A 2 26.26 -21.58 -14.43
CA ALA A 2 25.24 -20.73 -13.78
C ALA A 2 25.57 -20.54 -12.30
N ASP A 3 25.23 -19.36 -11.76
CA ASP A 3 25.39 -19.11 -10.31
C ASP A 3 24.29 -19.79 -9.49
N LEU A 4 23.06 -19.81 -10.05
CA LEU A 4 21.88 -20.44 -9.46
C LEU A 4 21.14 -21.26 -10.52
N VAL A 5 20.73 -22.48 -10.15
CA VAL A 5 19.77 -23.27 -10.94
C VAL A 5 18.64 -23.72 -10.03
N ILE A 6 17.42 -23.46 -10.46
CA ILE A 6 16.18 -23.93 -9.81
C ILE A 6 15.66 -25.09 -10.62
N ARG A 7 15.48 -26.26 -9.98
CA ARG A 7 15.14 -27.53 -10.63
C ARG A 7 13.69 -27.93 -10.45
N GLY A 8 13.07 -28.40 -11.51
CA GLY A 8 11.80 -29.15 -11.50
C GLY A 8 10.59 -28.36 -11.01
N ALA A 9 10.65 -27.03 -11.00
CA ALA A 9 9.54 -26.18 -10.58
C ALA A 9 8.43 -26.12 -11.63
N THR A 10 7.24 -25.70 -11.22
CA THR A 10 6.16 -25.29 -12.13
C THR A 10 6.40 -23.82 -12.50
N LEU A 11 6.86 -23.57 -13.73
CA LEU A 11 7.21 -22.24 -14.24
C LEU A 11 5.94 -21.48 -14.63
N CYS A 12 5.61 -20.43 -13.88
CA CYS A 12 4.54 -19.48 -14.20
C CYS A 12 5.20 -18.17 -14.66
N ASP A 13 5.32 -17.98 -15.98
CA ASP A 13 6.25 -17.01 -16.59
C ASP A 13 5.84 -15.52 -16.48
N GLY A 14 4.70 -15.23 -15.87
CA GLY A 14 4.14 -13.88 -15.74
C GLY A 14 3.39 -13.39 -16.97
N THR A 15 3.25 -14.18 -18.05
CA THR A 15 2.54 -13.75 -19.26
C THR A 15 1.05 -14.08 -19.25
N GLY A 16 0.58 -14.86 -18.27
CA GLY A 16 -0.78 -15.41 -18.22
C GLY A 16 -0.95 -16.72 -19.00
N ARG A 17 0.13 -17.26 -19.59
CA ARG A 17 0.11 -18.58 -20.23
C ARG A 17 0.08 -19.67 -19.17
N GLU A 18 -0.42 -20.85 -19.59
CA GLU A 18 -0.41 -22.03 -18.75
C GLU A 18 1.01 -22.35 -18.24
N ALA A 19 1.10 -22.64 -16.94
CA ALA A 19 2.36 -22.94 -16.31
C ALA A 19 2.89 -24.32 -16.75
N VAL A 20 4.20 -24.44 -16.95
CA VAL A 20 4.86 -25.65 -17.42
C VAL A 20 5.94 -26.09 -16.45
N ARG A 21 6.18 -27.41 -16.33
CA ARG A 21 7.28 -27.91 -15.50
C ARG A 21 8.62 -27.69 -16.19
N GLY A 22 9.60 -27.20 -15.44
CA GLY A 22 10.94 -26.95 -15.99
C GLY A 22 11.93 -26.46 -14.95
N ASP A 23 13.12 -26.13 -15.45
CA ASP A 23 14.23 -25.54 -14.69
C ASP A 23 14.41 -24.07 -15.08
N LEU A 24 15.12 -23.31 -14.25
CA LEU A 24 15.56 -21.95 -14.54
C LEU A 24 17.02 -21.79 -14.12
N ALA A 25 17.83 -21.13 -14.96
CA ALA A 25 19.23 -20.80 -14.66
C ALA A 25 19.45 -19.30 -14.61
N VAL A 26 20.29 -18.87 -13.66
CA VAL A 26 20.68 -17.48 -13.43
C VAL A 26 22.19 -17.37 -13.48
N GLU A 27 22.68 -16.31 -14.12
CA GLU A 27 24.06 -15.86 -14.07
C GLU A 27 24.05 -14.40 -13.63
N SER A 28 24.79 -14.08 -12.57
CA SER A 28 24.78 -12.77 -11.90
C SER A 28 23.37 -12.34 -11.49
N ASP A 29 22.84 -11.30 -12.09
CA ASP A 29 21.50 -10.77 -11.80
C ASP A 29 20.46 -11.09 -12.90
N ARG A 30 20.81 -11.98 -13.87
CA ARG A 30 19.99 -12.25 -15.05
C ARG A 30 19.58 -13.71 -15.18
N ILE A 31 18.35 -13.91 -15.64
CA ILE A 31 17.89 -15.21 -16.13
C ILE A 31 18.60 -15.49 -17.45
N ILE A 32 19.25 -16.64 -17.58
CA ILE A 32 19.98 -17.04 -18.80
C ILE A 32 19.29 -18.18 -19.55
N ALA A 33 18.53 -19.03 -18.86
CA ALA A 33 17.82 -20.15 -19.49
C ALA A 33 16.56 -20.55 -18.73
N LEU A 34 15.58 -21.11 -19.44
CA LEU A 34 14.31 -21.64 -18.95
C LEU A 34 13.95 -22.95 -19.65
N GLY A 35 13.25 -23.84 -18.94
CA GLY A 35 12.76 -25.11 -19.46
C GLY A 35 13.74 -26.25 -19.13
N ARG A 36 14.46 -26.80 -20.10
CA ARG A 36 15.48 -27.81 -19.86
C ARG A 36 16.84 -27.13 -19.68
N VAL A 37 17.38 -27.17 -18.48
CA VAL A 37 18.70 -26.62 -18.13
C VAL A 37 19.66 -27.77 -17.81
N PRO A 38 20.52 -28.20 -18.74
CA PRO A 38 21.46 -29.30 -18.49
C PRO A 38 22.68 -28.89 -17.62
N GLU A 39 22.98 -27.59 -17.57
CA GLU A 39 24.10 -27.04 -16.81
C GLU A 39 23.88 -27.18 -15.31
N ARG A 40 24.97 -27.39 -14.56
CA ARG A 40 24.96 -27.26 -13.10
C ARG A 40 25.12 -25.81 -12.67
N GLY A 41 24.45 -25.45 -11.57
CA GLY A 41 24.65 -24.17 -10.88
C GLY A 41 25.69 -24.32 -9.75
N THR A 42 26.30 -23.20 -9.38
CA THR A 42 27.09 -23.13 -8.13
C THR A 42 26.14 -23.37 -6.93
N THR A 43 24.91 -22.84 -7.01
CA THR A 43 23.81 -23.12 -6.09
C THR A 43 22.69 -23.83 -6.86
N GLU A 44 22.15 -24.90 -6.31
CA GLU A 44 20.97 -25.57 -6.85
C GLU A 44 19.84 -25.56 -5.82
N VAL A 45 18.64 -25.19 -6.25
CA VAL A 45 17.42 -25.19 -5.43
C VAL A 45 16.43 -26.17 -6.02
N ASP A 46 15.95 -27.10 -5.21
CA ASP A 46 14.87 -28.01 -5.58
C ASP A 46 13.54 -27.26 -5.53
N GLY A 47 12.93 -27.08 -6.69
CA GLY A 47 11.61 -26.46 -6.87
C GLY A 47 10.49 -27.47 -7.07
N THR A 48 10.73 -28.76 -6.85
CA THR A 48 9.72 -29.81 -7.04
C THR A 48 8.52 -29.56 -6.13
N GLY A 49 7.32 -29.50 -6.74
CA GLY A 49 6.07 -29.19 -6.02
C GLY A 49 5.82 -27.70 -5.81
N LEU A 50 6.79 -26.85 -6.11
CA LEU A 50 6.64 -25.39 -5.98
C LEU A 50 6.32 -24.73 -7.32
N VAL A 51 5.70 -23.57 -7.26
CA VAL A 51 5.54 -22.64 -8.37
C VAL A 51 6.70 -21.65 -8.34
N LEU A 52 7.38 -21.52 -9.49
CA LEU A 52 8.36 -20.47 -9.73
C LEU A 52 7.71 -19.38 -10.58
N ALA A 53 7.66 -18.17 -10.06
CA ALA A 53 7.15 -16.99 -10.73
C ALA A 53 8.17 -15.85 -10.74
N PRO A 54 8.01 -14.81 -11.59
CA PRO A 54 8.72 -13.56 -11.40
C PRO A 54 8.41 -12.98 -10.03
N GLY A 55 9.35 -12.26 -9.44
CA GLY A 55 9.11 -11.53 -8.20
C GLY A 55 7.97 -10.53 -8.34
N PHE A 56 7.13 -10.44 -7.32
CA PHE A 56 5.94 -9.58 -7.32
C PHE A 56 6.33 -8.11 -7.24
N ILE A 57 5.51 -7.26 -7.85
CA ILE A 57 5.70 -5.81 -7.92
C ILE A 57 4.55 -5.14 -7.18
N ASP A 58 4.87 -4.39 -6.14
CA ASP A 58 3.93 -3.62 -5.36
C ASP A 58 3.98 -2.15 -5.78
N LEU A 59 2.90 -1.68 -6.40
CA LEU A 59 2.84 -0.34 -7.00
C LEU A 59 2.44 0.76 -6.02
N HIS A 60 1.99 0.43 -4.81
CA HIS A 60 1.49 1.41 -3.86
C HIS A 60 2.00 1.13 -2.46
N THR A 61 3.13 1.77 -2.13
CA THR A 61 3.75 1.70 -0.81
C THR A 61 4.20 3.08 -0.32
N HIS A 62 4.40 3.22 1.00
CA HIS A 62 4.88 4.40 1.70
C HIS A 62 6.18 4.11 2.46
N TYR A 63 7.06 3.31 1.85
CA TYR A 63 8.33 2.93 2.44
C TYR A 63 9.41 4.02 2.41
N ASP A 64 9.10 5.23 1.94
CA ASP A 64 10.03 6.35 1.82
C ASP A 64 10.86 6.59 3.08
N CYS A 65 10.19 6.56 4.24
CA CYS A 65 10.83 6.71 5.55
C CYS A 65 11.37 5.38 6.07
N GLN A 66 10.54 4.32 5.99
CA GLN A 66 10.82 3.02 6.61
C GLN A 66 12.14 2.43 6.12
N LEU A 67 12.49 2.58 4.85
CA LEU A 67 13.74 2.06 4.30
C LEU A 67 14.98 2.53 5.07
N PHE A 68 14.95 3.71 5.73
CA PHE A 68 16.08 4.22 6.50
C PHE A 68 16.33 3.53 7.84
N TRP A 69 15.33 2.83 8.39
CA TRP A 69 15.52 2.00 9.60
C TRP A 69 15.25 0.53 9.36
N ASP A 70 14.51 0.18 8.32
CA ASP A 70 14.25 -1.17 7.87
C ASP A 70 14.51 -1.28 6.36
N PRO A 71 15.78 -1.38 5.95
CA PRO A 71 16.15 -1.46 4.55
C PRO A 71 15.66 -2.72 3.83
N PHE A 72 15.11 -3.69 4.56
CA PHE A 72 14.51 -4.89 3.99
C PHE A 72 13.10 -4.66 3.46
N ALA A 73 12.45 -3.54 3.78
CA ALA A 73 11.04 -3.26 3.47
C ALA A 73 10.09 -4.34 4.01
N THR A 74 10.31 -4.75 5.27
CA THR A 74 9.47 -5.80 5.86
C THR A 74 8.03 -5.33 6.08
N PRO A 75 7.03 -6.19 5.80
CA PRO A 75 7.14 -7.63 5.48
C PRO A 75 7.06 -7.94 3.98
N SER A 76 7.13 -6.97 3.07
CA SER A 76 6.87 -7.18 1.62
C SER A 76 7.63 -8.37 1.01
N PRO A 77 8.95 -8.59 1.28
CA PRO A 77 9.64 -9.77 0.74
C PRO A 77 9.08 -11.11 1.26
N TRP A 78 8.52 -11.15 2.46
CA TRP A 78 7.93 -12.39 3.00
C TRP A 78 6.72 -12.84 2.19
N HIS A 79 6.09 -11.90 1.47
CA HIS A 79 4.96 -12.11 0.58
C HIS A 79 5.36 -12.24 -0.90
N GLY A 80 6.67 -12.37 -1.20
CA GLY A 80 7.18 -12.54 -2.56
C GLY A 80 7.42 -11.25 -3.33
N VAL A 81 7.28 -10.08 -2.70
CA VAL A 81 7.52 -8.79 -3.33
C VAL A 81 9.02 -8.55 -3.47
N THR A 82 9.46 -8.22 -4.67
CA THR A 82 10.86 -7.94 -5.02
C THR A 82 11.09 -6.51 -5.48
N THR A 83 10.01 -5.81 -5.83
CA THR A 83 10.04 -4.42 -6.28
C THR A 83 8.89 -3.65 -5.66
N VAL A 84 9.18 -2.51 -5.06
CA VAL A 84 8.20 -1.60 -4.46
C VAL A 84 8.24 -0.23 -5.12
N VAL A 85 7.07 0.39 -5.31
CA VAL A 85 6.96 1.77 -5.76
C VAL A 85 6.67 2.64 -4.56
N THR A 86 7.52 3.64 -4.32
CA THR A 86 7.43 4.55 -3.16
C THR A 86 7.05 5.97 -3.57
N GLY A 87 6.65 6.78 -2.60
CA GLY A 87 6.27 8.17 -2.83
C GLY A 87 4.86 8.35 -3.39
N ASN A 88 3.95 7.43 -3.13
CA ASN A 88 2.54 7.51 -3.52
C ASN A 88 1.80 8.65 -2.77
N CYS A 89 0.60 8.95 -3.18
CA CYS A 89 -0.31 9.93 -2.58
C CYS A 89 0.27 11.36 -2.42
N GLY A 90 1.35 11.69 -3.13
CA GLY A 90 1.99 13.00 -3.03
C GLY A 90 2.88 13.19 -1.79
N PHE A 91 3.20 12.11 -1.06
CA PHE A 91 3.98 12.15 0.17
C PHE A 91 5.35 11.49 -0.01
N THR A 92 6.37 12.34 -0.01
CA THR A 92 7.78 11.93 -0.01
C THR A 92 8.57 12.78 0.97
N ILE A 93 9.75 12.31 1.33
CA ILE A 93 10.68 13.06 2.19
C ILE A 93 11.74 13.84 1.40
N ALA A 94 11.52 13.99 0.11
CA ALA A 94 12.37 14.79 -0.80
C ALA A 94 11.53 15.35 -1.97
N PRO A 95 11.87 16.60 -2.44
CA PRO A 95 12.88 17.51 -1.89
C PRO A 95 12.45 18.14 -0.56
N CYS A 96 13.40 18.36 0.37
CA CYS A 96 13.08 18.90 1.70
C CYS A 96 14.23 19.75 2.24
N ARG A 97 13.99 21.04 2.52
CA ARG A 97 14.96 21.89 3.21
C ARG A 97 15.08 21.48 4.68
N SER A 98 16.24 21.72 5.28
CA SER A 98 16.46 21.43 6.71
C SER A 98 15.40 22.05 7.62
N ALA A 99 14.94 23.27 7.29
CA ALA A 99 13.91 23.97 8.05
C ALA A 99 12.49 23.35 7.94
N ASP A 100 12.22 22.56 6.89
CA ASP A 100 10.89 22.02 6.62
C ASP A 100 10.73 20.56 7.12
N ARG A 101 11.82 19.93 7.61
CA ARG A 101 11.84 18.50 7.99
C ARG A 101 10.80 18.15 9.05
N GLU A 102 10.71 18.95 10.09
CA GLU A 102 9.75 18.72 11.18
C GLU A 102 8.31 18.82 10.69
N THR A 103 8.00 19.82 9.86
CA THR A 103 6.66 19.99 9.28
C THR A 103 6.29 18.81 8.39
N LEU A 104 7.24 18.30 7.61
CA LEU A 104 7.02 17.14 6.75
C LEU A 104 6.79 15.87 7.57
N MET A 105 7.55 15.66 8.67
CA MET A 105 7.32 14.54 9.58
C MET A 105 5.96 14.63 10.29
N GLN A 106 5.51 15.83 10.65
CA GLN A 106 4.19 16.03 11.23
C GLN A 106 3.07 15.71 10.22
N LEU A 107 3.25 16.03 8.93
CA LEU A 107 2.30 15.62 7.90
C LEU A 107 2.22 14.09 7.80
N LEU A 108 3.35 13.39 7.77
CA LEU A 108 3.41 11.93 7.70
C LEU A 108 2.82 11.25 8.95
N LEU A 109 2.95 11.86 10.12
CA LEU A 109 2.30 11.37 11.34
C LEU A 109 0.79 11.28 11.15
N PHE A 110 0.15 12.30 10.57
CA PHE A 110 -1.31 12.36 10.45
C PHE A 110 -1.84 11.69 9.19
N VAL A 111 -1.09 11.69 8.11
CA VAL A 111 -1.53 11.09 6.85
C VAL A 111 -1.22 9.60 6.82
N GLU A 112 0.00 9.21 7.23
CA GLU A 112 0.47 7.83 7.14
C GLU A 112 0.42 7.06 8.47
N GLY A 113 0.00 7.72 9.55
CA GLY A 113 -0.04 7.11 10.87
C GLY A 113 1.34 6.72 11.41
N MET A 114 2.42 7.34 10.92
CA MET A 114 3.78 7.04 11.37
C MET A 114 4.11 7.80 12.66
N PRO A 115 4.44 7.13 13.78
CA PRO A 115 4.78 7.83 15.03
C PRO A 115 5.92 8.83 14.85
N LEU A 116 5.76 10.06 15.35
CA LEU A 116 6.74 11.14 15.18
C LEU A 116 8.12 10.78 15.74
N GLU A 117 8.15 10.08 16.89
CA GLU A 117 9.39 9.60 17.50
C GLU A 117 10.12 8.56 16.63
N THR A 118 9.36 7.73 15.89
CA THR A 118 9.91 6.82 14.88
C THR A 118 10.57 7.60 13.74
N LEU A 119 9.88 8.60 13.20
CA LEU A 119 10.39 9.42 12.10
C LEU A 119 11.66 10.19 12.51
N ARG A 120 11.66 10.83 13.69
CA ARG A 120 12.80 11.56 14.23
C ARG A 120 14.02 10.68 14.50
N ALA A 121 13.80 9.46 15.00
CA ALA A 121 14.87 8.52 15.32
C ALA A 121 15.36 7.74 14.09
N GLY A 122 14.47 7.44 13.14
CA GLY A 122 14.74 6.56 12.01
C GLY A 122 15.35 7.26 10.80
N ILE A 123 14.97 8.52 10.51
CA ILE A 123 15.41 9.20 9.30
C ILE A 123 16.73 9.92 9.53
N ARG A 124 17.77 9.51 8.81
CA ARG A 124 19.08 10.20 8.78
C ARG A 124 19.14 11.12 7.57
N TRP A 125 18.69 12.35 7.75
CA TRP A 125 18.64 13.36 6.70
C TRP A 125 20.02 13.75 6.18
N THR A 126 20.41 13.28 5.00
CA THR A 126 21.66 13.61 4.31
C THR A 126 21.43 14.29 2.96
N TRP A 127 20.21 14.72 2.68
CA TRP A 127 19.77 15.33 1.42
C TRP A 127 18.88 16.56 1.67
N GLU A 128 18.76 17.38 0.63
CA GLU A 128 17.76 18.45 0.50
C GLU A 128 17.04 18.43 -0.85
N ASP A 129 17.62 17.79 -1.85
CA ASP A 129 17.01 17.58 -3.17
C ASP A 129 16.68 16.10 -3.40
N PHE A 130 15.98 15.84 -4.50
CA PHE A 130 15.53 14.50 -4.82
C PHE A 130 16.68 13.58 -5.28
N ALA A 131 17.66 14.12 -5.99
CA ALA A 131 18.84 13.35 -6.42
C ALA A 131 19.63 12.83 -5.21
N GLY A 132 19.91 13.71 -4.25
CA GLY A 132 20.58 13.33 -3.00
C GLY A 132 19.81 12.31 -2.17
N TYR A 133 18.47 12.34 -2.19
CA TYR A 133 17.62 11.32 -1.58
C TYR A 133 17.82 9.96 -2.26
N LEU A 134 17.79 9.90 -3.60
CA LEU A 134 18.04 8.63 -4.33
C LEU A 134 19.44 8.09 -4.06
N ASP A 135 20.45 8.95 -4.04
CA ASP A 135 21.82 8.56 -3.68
C ASP A 135 21.92 8.04 -2.23
N ALA A 136 21.13 8.60 -1.31
CA ALA A 136 21.06 8.10 0.06
C ALA A 136 20.44 6.70 0.13
N LEU A 137 19.36 6.45 -0.64
CA LEU A 137 18.76 5.11 -0.77
C LEU A 137 19.72 4.10 -1.39
N GLU A 138 20.46 4.46 -2.42
CA GLU A 138 21.46 3.58 -3.05
C GLU A 138 22.59 3.24 -2.08
N ARG A 139 23.11 4.22 -1.34
CA ARG A 139 24.13 3.98 -0.30
C ARG A 139 23.64 3.09 0.83
N LEU A 140 22.34 3.17 1.15
CA LEU A 140 21.72 2.30 2.14
C LEU A 140 21.73 0.84 1.71
N GLY A 141 21.55 0.56 0.41
CA GLY A 141 21.44 -0.80 -0.16
C GLY A 141 20.14 -1.45 0.30
N PRO A 142 19.01 -1.20 -0.35
CA PRO A 142 17.73 -1.80 0.03
C PRO A 142 17.71 -3.32 -0.22
N GLY A 143 16.85 -4.04 0.50
CA GLY A 143 16.64 -5.48 0.30
C GLY A 143 15.83 -5.80 -0.95
N VAL A 144 14.95 -4.88 -1.35
CA VAL A 144 14.10 -4.97 -2.54
C VAL A 144 14.45 -3.85 -3.53
N ASN A 145 14.03 -3.98 -4.78
CA ASN A 145 14.16 -2.88 -5.74
C ASN A 145 13.15 -1.77 -5.42
N VAL A 146 13.57 -0.52 -5.55
CA VAL A 146 12.77 0.67 -5.23
C VAL A 146 12.58 1.51 -6.48
N VAL A 147 11.34 1.81 -6.81
CA VAL A 147 10.93 2.71 -7.91
C VAL A 147 10.32 3.96 -7.30
N PRO A 148 10.98 5.13 -7.35
CA PRO A 148 10.53 6.30 -6.61
C PRO A 148 9.66 7.24 -7.45
N PHE A 149 8.57 7.76 -6.86
CA PHE A 149 7.90 8.99 -7.27
C PHE A 149 8.52 10.20 -6.56
N VAL A 150 8.37 11.40 -7.14
CA VAL A 150 8.50 12.65 -6.40
C VAL A 150 7.11 13.13 -5.94
N GLY A 151 6.97 13.44 -4.66
CA GLY A 151 5.70 13.83 -4.06
C GLY A 151 5.39 15.31 -4.19
N HIS A 152 4.19 15.63 -4.63
CA HIS A 152 3.73 17.00 -4.86
C HIS A 152 3.75 17.87 -3.58
N SER A 153 3.36 17.32 -2.42
CA SER A 153 3.39 18.05 -1.16
C SER A 153 4.80 18.53 -0.80
N ALA A 154 5.81 17.67 -1.00
CA ALA A 154 7.22 18.03 -0.76
C ALA A 154 7.70 19.11 -1.75
N VAL A 155 7.31 19.02 -3.03
CA VAL A 155 7.63 20.03 -4.06
C VAL A 155 7.01 21.38 -3.71
N ARG A 156 5.74 21.42 -3.27
CA ARG A 156 5.07 22.65 -2.82
C ARG A 156 5.77 23.28 -1.62
N PHE A 157 6.11 22.49 -0.59
CA PHE A 157 6.86 22.98 0.56
C PHE A 157 8.22 23.54 0.15
N ARG A 158 8.93 22.89 -0.75
CA ARG A 158 10.24 23.33 -1.23
C ARG A 158 10.19 24.68 -1.91
N VAL A 159 9.11 24.99 -2.64
CA VAL A 159 8.94 26.24 -3.39
C VAL A 159 8.30 27.34 -2.55
N MET A 160 7.21 27.02 -1.84
CA MET A 160 6.31 27.99 -1.21
C MET A 160 6.53 28.10 0.32
N GLY A 161 7.22 27.13 0.93
CA GLY A 161 7.32 27.06 2.40
C GLY A 161 5.93 27.01 3.05
N ARG A 162 5.69 27.81 4.08
CA ARG A 162 4.40 27.83 4.80
C ARG A 162 3.20 28.19 3.91
N ALA A 163 3.39 29.04 2.91
CA ALA A 163 2.32 29.41 1.98
C ALA A 163 1.72 28.19 1.23
N ALA A 164 2.45 27.06 1.19
CA ALA A 164 1.97 25.81 0.57
C ALA A 164 0.69 25.26 1.21
N VAL A 165 0.41 25.59 2.48
CA VAL A 165 -0.80 25.18 3.22
C VAL A 165 -1.79 26.33 3.45
N GLU A 166 -1.54 27.49 2.85
CA GLU A 166 -2.37 28.69 3.08
C GLU A 166 -3.12 29.13 1.81
N ARG A 167 -2.56 28.90 0.61
CA ARG A 167 -3.12 29.37 -0.66
C ARG A 167 -2.70 28.53 -1.86
N ALA A 168 -3.35 28.76 -3.00
CA ALA A 168 -2.92 28.29 -4.30
C ALA A 168 -1.58 28.94 -4.71
N ALA A 169 -0.84 28.30 -5.61
CA ALA A 169 0.44 28.78 -6.11
C ALA A 169 0.26 29.90 -7.16
N THR A 170 1.21 30.84 -7.18
CA THR A 170 1.30 31.81 -8.29
C THR A 170 1.85 31.15 -9.57
N PRO A 171 1.71 31.79 -10.74
CA PRO A 171 2.31 31.24 -11.98
C PRO A 171 3.83 31.00 -11.86
N GLU A 172 4.56 31.89 -11.19
CA GLU A 172 6.01 31.77 -10.99
C GLU A 172 6.34 30.60 -10.05
N GLU A 173 5.53 30.38 -9.00
CA GLU A 173 5.68 29.23 -8.09
C GLU A 173 5.38 27.92 -8.82
N ARG A 174 4.32 27.86 -9.65
CA ARG A 174 4.01 26.70 -10.49
C ARG A 174 5.15 26.37 -11.46
N ALA A 175 5.70 27.37 -12.14
CA ALA A 175 6.84 27.18 -13.03
C ALA A 175 8.08 26.62 -12.29
N ARG A 176 8.34 27.08 -11.05
CA ARG A 176 9.42 26.56 -10.20
C ARG A 176 9.16 25.13 -9.76
N MET A 177 7.93 24.79 -9.39
CA MET A 177 7.53 23.41 -9.05
C MET A 177 7.70 22.48 -10.26
N ALA A 178 7.25 22.89 -11.43
CA ALA A 178 7.45 22.13 -12.67
C ALA A 178 8.94 21.92 -13.00
N ALA A 179 9.81 22.90 -12.69
CA ALA A 179 11.26 22.72 -12.82
C ALA A 179 11.79 21.66 -11.84
N LEU A 180 11.40 21.70 -10.57
CA LEU A 180 11.80 20.68 -9.57
C LEU A 180 11.30 19.26 -9.94
N VAL A 181 10.08 19.15 -10.48
CA VAL A 181 9.58 17.86 -10.99
C VAL A 181 10.47 17.38 -12.15
N ARG A 182 10.85 18.23 -13.11
CA ARG A 182 11.78 17.84 -14.19
C ARG A 182 13.16 17.44 -13.67
N GLU A 183 13.68 18.13 -12.67
CA GLU A 183 14.94 17.75 -12.00
C GLU A 183 14.84 16.37 -11.34
N ALA A 184 13.74 16.10 -10.63
CA ALA A 184 13.49 14.79 -10.02
C ALA A 184 13.35 13.66 -11.06
N LEU A 185 12.66 13.94 -12.19
CA LEU A 185 12.55 13.00 -13.30
C LEU A 185 13.92 12.71 -13.93
N ALA A 186 14.75 13.75 -14.12
CA ALA A 186 16.12 13.60 -14.62
C ALA A 186 17.01 12.83 -13.64
N ALA A 187 16.78 12.97 -12.35
CA ALA A 187 17.47 12.20 -11.30
C ALA A 187 17.03 10.73 -11.25
N GLY A 188 15.84 10.40 -11.77
CA GLY A 188 15.36 9.03 -11.85
C GLY A 188 14.01 8.74 -11.20
N ALA A 189 13.21 9.75 -10.87
CA ALA A 189 11.81 9.52 -10.51
C ALA A 189 11.06 8.87 -11.69
N ILE A 190 10.16 7.91 -11.41
CA ILE A 190 9.30 7.30 -12.43
C ILE A 190 8.19 8.27 -12.88
N GLY A 191 7.92 9.27 -12.09
CA GLY A 191 6.86 10.24 -12.27
C GLY A 191 6.68 11.08 -11.01
N TRP A 192 5.50 11.63 -10.84
CA TRP A 192 5.12 12.35 -9.63
C TRP A 192 3.76 11.91 -9.12
N SER A 193 3.56 12.08 -7.82
CA SER A 193 2.32 11.73 -7.15
C SER A 193 1.68 12.94 -6.47
N THR A 194 0.36 12.89 -6.26
CA THR A 194 -0.39 13.95 -5.59
C THR A 194 -1.55 13.41 -4.79
N SER A 195 -1.99 14.18 -3.78
CA SER A 195 -3.24 13.94 -3.09
C SER A 195 -4.19 15.11 -3.21
N LEU A 196 -5.41 14.79 -3.53
CA LEU A 196 -6.57 15.68 -3.46
C LEU A 196 -7.53 15.24 -2.35
N SER A 197 -7.22 14.15 -1.64
CA SER A 197 -8.08 13.52 -0.65
C SER A 197 -8.38 14.44 0.55
N PRO A 198 -9.65 14.62 0.94
CA PRO A 198 -10.03 15.41 2.10
C PRO A 198 -9.57 14.81 3.43
N THR A 199 -9.18 13.53 3.43
CA THR A 199 -8.66 12.84 4.63
C THR A 199 -7.18 13.15 4.90
N HIS A 200 -6.48 13.80 3.97
CA HIS A 200 -5.07 14.16 4.12
C HIS A 200 -4.94 15.60 4.66
N PHE A 201 -4.60 15.71 5.92
CA PHE A 201 -4.45 16.97 6.67
C PHE A 201 -3.49 16.81 7.84
N PHE A 202 -3.04 17.93 8.41
CA PHE A 202 -2.28 17.96 9.67
C PHE A 202 -3.20 17.80 10.87
N GLY A 203 -2.63 17.51 12.04
CA GLY A 203 -3.39 17.31 13.27
C GLY A 203 -4.26 18.48 13.73
N ASP A 204 -3.95 19.69 13.31
CA ASP A 204 -4.75 20.89 13.55
C ASP A 204 -5.90 21.08 12.53
N GLY A 205 -6.01 20.17 11.55
CA GLY A 205 -7.01 20.24 10.47
C GLY A 205 -6.54 21.02 9.23
N THR A 206 -5.33 21.58 9.24
CA THR A 206 -4.73 22.23 8.07
C THR A 206 -4.60 21.22 6.92
N PRO A 207 -5.09 21.50 5.70
CA PRO A 207 -5.03 20.55 4.59
C PRO A 207 -3.58 20.26 4.18
N ALA A 208 -3.32 19.04 3.69
CA ALA A 208 -2.05 18.72 3.06
C ALA A 208 -1.76 19.68 1.89
N PRO A 209 -0.50 20.05 1.63
CA PRO A 209 -0.14 21.06 0.64
C PRO A 209 -0.75 20.85 -0.74
N SER A 210 -0.69 19.62 -1.26
CA SER A 210 -1.20 19.27 -2.58
C SER A 210 -2.73 19.47 -2.74
N ARG A 211 -3.49 19.50 -1.64
CA ARG A 211 -4.95 19.74 -1.66
C ARG A 211 -5.32 21.19 -2.05
N LEU A 212 -4.39 22.13 -1.91
CA LEU A 212 -4.57 23.53 -2.29
C LEU A 212 -4.16 23.83 -3.74
N ALA A 213 -3.71 22.81 -4.48
CA ALA A 213 -3.41 22.93 -5.88
C ALA A 213 -4.68 23.14 -6.70
N ASP A 214 -4.65 24.10 -7.62
CA ASP A 214 -5.68 24.28 -8.62
C ASP A 214 -5.44 23.38 -9.86
N ALA A 215 -6.38 23.41 -10.79
CA ALA A 215 -6.29 22.61 -12.01
C ALA A 215 -5.10 23.02 -12.89
N GLU A 216 -4.73 24.30 -12.91
CA GLU A 216 -3.62 24.81 -13.72
C GLU A 216 -2.28 24.29 -13.20
N GLU A 217 -2.09 24.30 -11.88
CA GLU A 217 -0.90 23.71 -11.24
C GLU A 217 -0.72 22.24 -11.63
N LEU A 218 -1.79 21.44 -11.47
CA LEU A 218 -1.74 20.01 -11.78
C LEU A 218 -1.46 19.75 -13.27
N LEU A 219 -2.02 20.56 -14.18
CA LEU A 219 -1.78 20.46 -15.63
C LEU A 219 -0.35 20.87 -16.02
N GLU A 220 0.20 21.91 -15.39
CA GLU A 220 1.60 22.33 -15.61
C GLU A 220 2.58 21.25 -15.12
N LEU A 221 2.33 20.64 -13.96
CA LEU A 221 3.15 19.53 -13.47
C LEU A 221 3.00 18.29 -14.35
N ALA A 222 1.79 18.00 -14.85
CA ALA A 222 1.58 16.90 -15.77
C ALA A 222 2.38 17.10 -17.07
N ALA A 223 2.38 18.33 -17.62
CA ALA A 223 3.12 18.65 -18.83
C ALA A 223 4.65 18.48 -18.69
N ALA A 224 5.18 18.51 -17.45
CA ALA A 224 6.60 18.25 -17.21
C ALA A 224 7.05 16.82 -17.60
N LEU A 225 6.11 15.84 -17.65
CA LEU A 225 6.40 14.47 -18.08
C LEU A 225 6.38 14.31 -19.61
N ARG A 226 5.87 15.27 -20.37
CA ARG A 226 5.70 15.14 -21.83
C ARG A 226 6.96 14.73 -22.59
N PRO A 227 8.16 15.26 -22.27
CA PRO A 227 9.41 14.90 -22.95
C PRO A 227 9.88 13.46 -22.72
N LEU A 228 9.40 12.80 -21.66
CA LEU A 228 9.82 11.44 -21.33
C LEU A 228 9.18 10.43 -22.29
N GLU A 229 9.88 9.33 -22.56
CA GLU A 229 9.28 8.17 -23.25
C GLU A 229 8.17 7.54 -22.39
N ARG A 230 8.42 7.41 -21.08
CA ARG A 230 7.53 6.79 -20.10
C ARG A 230 7.40 7.69 -18.88
N GLY A 231 6.40 7.44 -18.08
CA GLY A 231 6.17 8.14 -16.83
C GLY A 231 4.78 7.88 -16.29
N VAL A 232 4.60 8.12 -15.00
CA VAL A 232 3.33 7.89 -14.31
C VAL A 232 2.99 9.11 -13.47
N ILE A 233 1.72 9.48 -13.46
CA ILE A 233 1.12 10.39 -12.48
C ILE A 233 0.26 9.53 -11.56
N GLU A 234 0.52 9.57 -10.25
CA GLU A 234 -0.30 8.87 -9.27
C GLU A 234 -1.13 9.88 -8.48
N VAL A 235 -2.43 9.58 -8.25
CA VAL A 235 -3.38 10.51 -7.63
C VAL A 235 -4.20 9.81 -6.55
N ALA A 236 -4.17 10.35 -5.33
CA ALA A 236 -5.20 10.08 -4.32
C ALA A 236 -6.39 11.03 -4.54
N PRO A 237 -7.58 10.55 -4.94
CA PRO A 237 -8.72 11.38 -5.38
C PRO A 237 -9.42 12.09 -4.22
N ARG A 238 -10.16 13.16 -4.52
CA ARG A 238 -11.02 13.87 -3.54
C ARG A 238 -12.13 12.99 -3.02
N SER A 239 -12.68 12.17 -3.88
CA SER A 239 -13.91 11.43 -3.64
C SER A 239 -13.66 9.96 -3.29
N THR A 240 -12.64 9.67 -2.46
CA THR A 240 -12.37 8.29 -1.98
C THR A 240 -13.64 7.69 -1.36
N ILE A 241 -14.39 8.49 -0.60
CA ILE A 241 -15.71 8.14 -0.03
C ILE A 241 -16.69 9.22 -0.49
N GLY A 242 -17.54 8.93 -1.47
CA GLY A 242 -18.51 9.92 -1.98
C GLY A 242 -19.43 9.34 -3.05
N PRO A 243 -20.41 10.15 -3.52
CA PRO A 243 -21.31 9.71 -4.57
C PRO A 243 -20.56 9.39 -5.87
N PRO A 244 -21.07 8.43 -6.67
CA PRO A 244 -20.43 8.01 -7.92
C PRO A 244 -20.21 9.15 -8.94
N GLY A 245 -21.11 10.14 -8.97
CA GLY A 245 -21.05 11.27 -9.90
C GLY A 245 -19.77 12.09 -9.76
N ASP A 246 -19.40 12.45 -8.53
CA ASP A 246 -18.19 13.23 -8.25
C ASP A 246 -16.92 12.50 -8.69
N LYS A 247 -16.90 11.18 -8.49
CA LYS A 247 -15.77 10.31 -8.91
C LYS A 247 -15.63 10.23 -10.42
N LEU A 248 -16.73 10.16 -11.15
CA LEU A 248 -16.73 10.15 -12.62
C LEU A 248 -16.21 11.47 -13.18
N GLU A 249 -16.64 12.59 -12.61
CA GLU A 249 -16.14 13.91 -13.00
C GLU A 249 -14.64 14.06 -12.70
N GLU A 250 -14.20 13.62 -11.54
CA GLU A 250 -12.78 13.64 -11.17
C GLU A 250 -11.94 12.74 -12.10
N GLN A 251 -12.44 11.56 -12.45
CA GLN A 251 -11.74 10.68 -13.40
C GLN A 251 -11.63 11.30 -14.80
N ARG A 252 -12.60 12.09 -15.24
CA ARG A 252 -12.52 12.90 -16.46
C ARG A 252 -11.46 14.01 -16.35
N PHE A 253 -11.28 14.58 -15.17
CA PHE A 253 -10.18 15.51 -14.93
C PHE A 253 -8.82 14.79 -15.02
N PHE A 254 -8.70 13.55 -14.52
CA PHE A 254 -7.48 12.75 -14.68
C PHE A 254 -7.17 12.45 -16.16
N ALA A 255 -8.19 12.32 -17.00
CA ALA A 255 -8.00 12.23 -18.44
C ALA A 255 -7.33 13.48 -19.04
N ARG A 256 -7.62 14.68 -18.51
CA ARG A 256 -6.93 15.92 -18.91
C ARG A 256 -5.45 15.90 -18.49
N LEU A 257 -5.12 15.33 -17.32
CA LEU A 257 -3.72 15.14 -16.90
C LEU A 257 -3.01 14.15 -17.84
N ALA A 258 -3.69 13.07 -18.24
CA ALA A 258 -3.15 12.11 -19.21
C ALA A 258 -2.90 12.76 -20.58
N GLU A 259 -3.79 13.63 -21.06
CA GLU A 259 -3.61 14.41 -22.29
C GLU A 259 -2.45 15.41 -22.18
N ALA A 260 -2.35 16.13 -21.06
CA ALA A 260 -1.30 17.12 -20.82
C ALA A 260 0.09 16.47 -20.76
N SER A 261 0.19 15.32 -20.11
CA SER A 261 1.46 14.58 -19.95
C SER A 261 1.78 13.67 -21.13
N GLY A 262 0.79 13.13 -21.81
CA GLY A 262 0.93 11.99 -22.73
C GLY A 262 1.30 10.68 -22.01
N LYS A 263 1.01 10.58 -20.69
CA LYS A 263 1.42 9.46 -19.84
C LYS A 263 0.23 8.84 -19.10
N LEU A 264 0.49 7.71 -18.47
CA LEU A 264 -0.47 7.04 -17.60
C LEU A 264 -0.76 7.88 -16.36
N VAL A 265 -2.05 8.03 -16.05
CA VAL A 265 -2.52 8.54 -14.75
C VAL A 265 -3.14 7.38 -13.98
N SER A 266 -2.50 6.99 -12.89
CA SER A 266 -3.01 6.00 -11.94
C SER A 266 -3.68 6.72 -10.76
N TRP A 267 -4.74 6.14 -10.21
CA TRP A 267 -5.36 6.70 -9.01
C TRP A 267 -5.81 5.61 -8.05
N ALA A 268 -5.78 5.90 -6.76
CA ALA A 268 -6.01 4.95 -5.68
C ALA A 268 -6.84 5.56 -4.53
N PRO A 269 -7.71 4.75 -3.89
CA PRO A 269 -8.10 3.38 -4.22
C PRO A 269 -9.42 3.30 -4.99
N LEU A 270 -9.60 2.26 -5.81
CA LEU A 270 -10.90 1.82 -6.29
C LEU A 270 -11.30 0.53 -5.57
N LEU A 271 -12.30 0.61 -4.74
CA LEU A 271 -12.80 -0.49 -3.91
C LEU A 271 -14.31 -0.63 -4.11
N ASP A 272 -14.86 -1.83 -3.92
CA ASP A 272 -16.30 -2.01 -3.81
C ASP A 272 -16.82 -1.27 -2.58
N ASN A 273 -17.82 -0.41 -2.80
CA ASN A 273 -18.36 0.45 -1.77
C ASN A 273 -19.79 0.02 -1.39
N PRO A 274 -20.01 -0.51 -0.17
CA PRO A 274 -21.32 -0.95 0.27
C PRO A 274 -22.36 0.18 0.36
N PHE A 275 -21.91 1.43 0.47
CA PHE A 275 -22.79 2.61 0.52
C PHE A 275 -23.17 3.11 -0.88
N ALA A 276 -22.53 2.61 -1.92
CA ALA A 276 -22.79 2.92 -3.33
C ALA A 276 -22.58 1.68 -4.21
N PRO A 277 -23.40 0.62 -4.06
CA PRO A 277 -23.25 -0.63 -4.80
C PRO A 277 -23.17 -0.41 -6.31
N GLY A 278 -22.25 -1.09 -6.99
CA GLY A 278 -22.04 -0.97 -8.43
C GLY A 278 -21.26 0.27 -8.88
N SER A 279 -20.96 1.23 -8.00
CA SER A 279 -20.21 2.44 -8.36
C SER A 279 -18.80 2.13 -8.87
N ALA A 280 -18.12 1.11 -8.31
CA ALA A 280 -16.80 0.70 -8.75
C ALA A 280 -16.81 0.15 -10.18
N ALA A 281 -17.83 -0.62 -10.54
CA ALA A 281 -18.01 -1.11 -11.91
C ALA A 281 -18.24 0.03 -12.92
N GLN A 282 -19.01 1.05 -12.54
CA GLN A 282 -19.22 2.24 -13.37
C GLN A 282 -17.91 3.00 -13.60
N LEU A 283 -17.08 3.17 -12.57
CA LEU A 283 -15.77 3.81 -12.67
C LEU A 283 -14.80 3.03 -13.56
N LEU A 284 -14.81 1.70 -13.49
CA LEU A 284 -14.02 0.85 -14.41
C LEU A 284 -14.50 0.96 -15.85
N ALA A 285 -15.81 1.02 -16.08
CA ALA A 285 -16.37 1.20 -17.43
C ALA A 285 -15.96 2.56 -18.02
N GLU A 286 -15.99 3.65 -17.24
CA GLU A 286 -15.49 4.97 -17.66
C GLU A 286 -13.98 4.93 -17.93
N ALA A 287 -13.18 4.27 -17.06
CA ALA A 287 -11.75 4.10 -17.29
C ALA A 287 -11.48 3.36 -18.60
N ALA A 288 -12.23 2.30 -18.89
CA ALA A 288 -12.11 1.56 -20.14
C ALA A 288 -12.43 2.44 -21.36
N ALA A 289 -13.48 3.25 -21.28
CA ALA A 289 -13.85 4.19 -22.35
C ALA A 289 -12.77 5.25 -22.58
N LEU A 290 -12.18 5.80 -21.51
CA LEU A 290 -11.08 6.74 -21.58
C LEU A 290 -9.83 6.10 -22.20
N GLN A 291 -9.47 4.88 -21.80
CA GLN A 291 -8.34 4.14 -22.37
C GLN A 291 -8.56 3.83 -23.85
N ALA A 292 -9.74 3.45 -24.26
CA ALA A 292 -10.09 3.23 -25.66
C ALA A 292 -9.99 4.53 -26.48
N ALA A 293 -10.20 5.70 -25.85
CA ALA A 293 -10.02 7.02 -26.46
C ALA A 293 -8.56 7.53 -26.40
N GLY A 294 -7.60 6.68 -26.00
CA GLY A 294 -6.18 7.04 -25.92
C GLY A 294 -5.78 7.82 -24.66
N ARG A 295 -6.68 7.94 -23.67
CA ARG A 295 -6.44 8.61 -22.40
C ARG A 295 -6.20 7.57 -21.31
N THR A 296 -4.94 7.31 -20.99
CA THR A 296 -4.57 6.20 -20.10
C THR A 296 -4.80 6.56 -18.64
N VAL A 297 -6.05 6.46 -18.20
CA VAL A 297 -6.47 6.60 -16.78
C VAL A 297 -6.73 5.20 -16.23
N VAL A 298 -6.04 4.83 -15.13
CA VAL A 298 -6.03 3.47 -14.59
C VAL A 298 -6.27 3.49 -13.07
N PRO A 299 -7.44 3.03 -12.61
CA PRO A 299 -7.68 2.88 -11.18
C PRO A 299 -6.91 1.69 -10.59
N GLN A 300 -6.36 1.88 -9.40
CA GLN A 300 -5.77 0.81 -8.61
C GLN A 300 -6.85 0.11 -7.80
N VAL A 301 -6.97 -1.20 -7.97
CA VAL A 301 -7.96 -2.04 -7.29
C VAL A 301 -7.30 -2.89 -6.20
N GLY A 302 -7.92 -2.97 -5.03
CA GLY A 302 -7.49 -3.84 -3.94
C GLY A 302 -8.19 -5.20 -4.00
N CYS A 303 -7.47 -6.26 -3.65
CA CYS A 303 -8.04 -7.62 -3.58
C CYS A 303 -8.51 -8.00 -2.17
N ARG A 304 -8.21 -7.19 -1.16
CA ARG A 304 -8.52 -7.46 0.24
C ARG A 304 -9.72 -6.65 0.72
N PRO A 305 -10.46 -7.13 1.72
CA PRO A 305 -11.33 -6.27 2.50
C PRO A 305 -10.51 -5.12 3.10
N LEU A 306 -10.97 -3.88 2.96
CA LEU A 306 -10.38 -2.75 3.67
C LEU A 306 -10.83 -2.80 5.13
N GLU A 307 -10.01 -3.35 6.00
CA GLU A 307 -10.25 -3.47 7.43
C GLU A 307 -9.45 -2.43 8.21
N VAL A 308 -10.16 -1.54 8.89
CA VAL A 308 -9.54 -0.58 9.83
C VAL A 308 -9.50 -1.20 11.21
N ARG A 309 -8.35 -1.13 11.89
CA ARG A 309 -8.14 -1.61 13.25
C ARG A 309 -7.82 -0.47 14.19
N PHE A 310 -8.28 -0.59 15.45
CA PHE A 310 -8.07 0.41 16.50
C PHE A 310 -8.28 -0.19 17.89
N ASP A 311 -7.74 0.46 18.88
CA ASP A 311 -8.07 0.28 20.31
C ASP A 311 -8.38 1.64 20.96
N PHE A 312 -8.79 1.63 22.22
CA PHE A 312 -9.11 2.88 22.94
C PHE A 312 -8.05 3.24 23.98
N ALA A 313 -6.96 2.49 24.06
CA ALA A 313 -5.86 2.77 24.98
C ALA A 313 -4.90 3.83 24.43
N GLU A 314 -4.55 3.71 23.16
CA GLU A 314 -3.58 4.56 22.48
C GLU A 314 -4.25 5.44 21.42
N PRO A 315 -3.64 6.57 21.03
CA PRO A 315 -4.08 7.34 19.87
C PRO A 315 -4.20 6.45 18.63
N ALA A 316 -5.29 6.58 17.90
CA ALA A 316 -5.51 5.85 16.66
C ALA A 316 -6.07 6.81 15.60
N PHE A 317 -5.39 6.89 14.46
CA PHE A 317 -5.76 7.78 13.33
C PHE A 317 -7.26 7.73 13.02
N TYR A 318 -7.83 6.52 12.94
CA TYR A 318 -9.25 6.33 12.64
C TYR A 318 -10.19 6.96 13.68
N LEU A 319 -9.86 6.83 14.96
CA LEU A 319 -10.67 7.41 16.05
C LEU A 319 -10.47 8.90 16.18
N GLU A 320 -9.24 9.40 16.01
CA GLU A 320 -8.93 10.83 16.13
C GLU A 320 -9.51 11.65 14.98
N ASN A 321 -9.68 11.05 13.81
CA ASN A 321 -10.33 11.66 12.65
C ASN A 321 -11.85 11.49 12.63
N ASN A 322 -12.39 10.67 13.52
CA ASN A 322 -13.83 10.49 13.64
C ASN A 322 -14.41 11.54 14.59
N PRO A 323 -15.35 12.40 14.14
CA PRO A 323 -15.92 13.48 14.97
C PRO A 323 -16.64 12.96 16.21
N VAL A 324 -17.09 11.70 16.22
CA VAL A 324 -17.74 11.06 17.37
C VAL A 324 -16.72 10.66 18.44
N TRP A 325 -15.55 10.14 18.03
CA TRP A 325 -14.57 9.55 18.93
C TRP A 325 -13.43 10.49 19.29
N ARG A 326 -13.14 11.49 18.46
CA ARG A 326 -12.11 12.50 18.76
C ARG A 326 -12.24 13.11 20.15
N PRO A 327 -13.44 13.54 20.63
CA PRO A 327 -13.58 14.09 21.99
C PRO A 327 -13.25 13.07 23.09
N LEU A 328 -13.52 11.78 22.86
CA LEU A 328 -13.15 10.72 23.79
C LEU A 328 -11.64 10.50 23.79
N MET A 329 -11.03 10.41 22.61
CA MET A 329 -9.58 10.14 22.47
C MET A 329 -8.72 11.29 23.03
N ALA A 330 -9.21 12.54 23.02
CA ALA A 330 -8.56 13.67 23.65
C ALA A 330 -8.50 13.60 25.20
N LYS A 331 -9.23 12.66 25.81
CA LYS A 331 -9.27 12.52 27.27
C LYS A 331 -8.19 11.57 27.78
N PRO A 332 -7.71 11.77 29.03
CA PRO A 332 -6.83 10.81 29.70
C PRO A 332 -7.46 9.40 29.74
N ARG A 333 -6.63 8.38 29.75
CA ARG A 333 -7.05 6.97 29.70
C ARG A 333 -8.06 6.62 30.80
N ASP A 334 -7.82 7.09 32.04
CA ASP A 334 -8.73 6.81 33.18
C ASP A 334 -10.10 7.45 32.97
N GLU A 335 -10.19 8.61 32.33
CA GLU A 335 -11.45 9.27 32.01
C GLU A 335 -12.17 8.52 30.89
N ARG A 336 -11.45 8.06 29.86
CA ARG A 336 -12.01 7.18 28.80
C ARG A 336 -12.64 5.94 29.43
N ARG A 337 -11.92 5.29 30.35
CA ARG A 337 -12.40 4.11 31.06
C ARG A 337 -13.68 4.36 31.84
N ARG A 338 -13.78 5.50 32.56
CA ARG A 338 -15.00 5.89 33.30
C ARG A 338 -16.19 6.11 32.36
N LEU A 339 -15.95 6.68 31.20
CA LEU A 339 -17.03 6.91 30.21
C LEU A 339 -17.57 5.57 29.67
N PHE A 340 -16.74 4.59 29.35
CA PHE A 340 -17.23 3.27 28.94
C PHE A 340 -18.03 2.55 30.03
N ALA A 341 -17.82 2.88 31.31
CA ALA A 341 -18.62 2.39 32.42
C ALA A 341 -19.91 3.19 32.66
N ASP A 342 -20.03 4.40 32.12
CA ASP A 342 -21.15 5.31 32.38
C ASP A 342 -22.41 4.91 31.58
N PRO A 343 -23.56 4.68 32.25
CA PRO A 343 -24.79 4.29 31.57
C PRO A 343 -25.32 5.35 30.59
N GLY A 344 -25.06 6.63 30.85
CA GLY A 344 -25.48 7.74 29.99
C GLY A 344 -24.72 7.71 28.66
N PHE A 345 -23.40 7.50 28.73
CA PHE A 345 -22.56 7.34 27.56
C PHE A 345 -22.95 6.10 26.72
N ARG A 346 -23.17 4.94 27.37
CA ARG A 346 -23.68 3.74 26.70
C ARG A 346 -25.02 3.97 26.00
N GLY A 347 -25.94 4.65 26.67
CA GLY A 347 -27.24 5.03 26.10
C GLY A 347 -27.09 5.98 24.91
N GLU A 348 -26.11 6.88 24.91
CA GLU A 348 -25.81 7.73 23.77
C GLU A 348 -25.25 6.91 22.59
N LEU A 349 -24.31 6.01 22.83
CA LEU A 349 -23.76 5.11 21.79
C LEU A 349 -24.86 4.25 21.16
N ALA A 350 -25.79 3.71 21.99
CA ALA A 350 -26.88 2.86 21.52
C ALA A 350 -27.85 3.60 20.57
N ARG A 351 -28.02 4.92 20.73
CA ARG A 351 -28.93 5.73 19.91
C ARG A 351 -28.33 6.19 18.58
N ARG A 352 -27.01 6.05 18.41
CA ARG A 352 -26.35 6.47 17.17
C ARG A 352 -26.56 5.42 16.10
N SER A 353 -27.14 5.81 14.98
CA SER A 353 -27.13 5.03 13.74
C SER A 353 -25.69 5.00 13.21
N PHE A 354 -25.22 3.90 12.72
CA PHE A 354 -23.82 3.72 12.39
C PHE A 354 -22.98 3.57 13.66
N VAL A 355 -23.12 2.48 14.31
CA VAL A 355 -22.42 2.06 15.51
C VAL A 355 -21.44 3.11 16.02
N ALA A 356 -21.97 4.21 16.53
CA ALA A 356 -21.22 5.36 17.01
C ALA A 356 -20.17 5.91 16.00
N GLY A 357 -20.43 5.82 14.69
CA GLY A 357 -19.50 6.23 13.63
C GLY A 357 -18.31 5.29 13.40
N LEU A 358 -18.31 4.08 13.97
CA LEU A 358 -17.24 3.10 13.79
C LEU A 358 -17.57 2.07 12.70
N ALA A 359 -18.79 1.54 12.71
CA ALA A 359 -19.19 0.48 11.80
C ALA A 359 -20.64 0.64 11.37
N PRO A 360 -21.06 0.10 10.20
CA PRO A 360 -22.44 0.15 9.75
C PRO A 360 -23.42 -0.53 10.71
N SER A 361 -22.96 -1.53 11.44
CA SER A 361 -23.75 -2.33 12.37
C SER A 361 -22.84 -3.13 13.32
N TRP A 362 -23.42 -3.68 14.41
CA TRP A 362 -22.67 -4.43 15.42
C TRP A 362 -22.11 -5.78 14.92
N ASP A 363 -22.65 -6.33 13.84
CA ASP A 363 -22.11 -7.51 13.15
C ASP A 363 -20.87 -7.21 12.33
N ARG A 364 -20.60 -5.92 12.02
CA ARG A 364 -19.42 -5.45 11.29
C ARG A 364 -18.27 -5.01 12.18
N LEU A 365 -18.49 -4.85 13.47
CA LEU A 365 -17.47 -4.52 14.45
C LEU A 365 -16.98 -5.82 15.13
N VAL A 366 -15.75 -6.20 14.89
CA VAL A 366 -15.18 -7.50 15.28
C VAL A 366 -14.07 -7.32 16.31
N CYS A 367 -14.05 -8.13 17.36
CA CYS A 367 -12.95 -8.20 18.32
C CYS A 367 -11.78 -8.99 17.70
N ARG A 368 -10.74 -8.29 17.23
CA ARG A 368 -9.63 -8.94 16.50
C ARG A 368 -8.50 -9.44 17.38
N MET A 369 -8.12 -8.66 18.40
CA MET A 369 -7.03 -9.03 19.31
C MET A 369 -7.44 -8.76 20.75
N PRO A 370 -8.17 -9.67 21.38
CA PRO A 370 -8.44 -9.61 22.81
C PRO A 370 -7.14 -9.79 23.60
N GLN A 371 -7.00 -9.09 24.73
CA GLN A 371 -5.74 -9.03 25.48
C GLN A 371 -5.76 -9.91 26.74
N SER A 372 -6.90 -10.07 27.38
CA SER A 372 -7.02 -10.85 28.61
C SER A 372 -7.40 -12.32 28.35
N VAL A 373 -7.12 -13.18 29.30
CA VAL A 373 -7.52 -14.62 29.23
C VAL A 373 -9.05 -14.74 29.13
N GLY A 374 -9.79 -13.87 29.81
CA GLY A 374 -11.26 -13.88 29.82
C GLY A 374 -11.90 -13.47 28.51
N THR A 375 -11.18 -12.63 27.73
CA THR A 375 -11.70 -12.10 26.45
C THR A 375 -11.22 -12.90 25.24
N ARG A 376 -10.17 -13.74 25.34
CA ARG A 376 -9.66 -14.58 24.25
C ARG A 376 -10.70 -15.39 23.50
N PRO A 377 -11.75 -15.97 24.14
CA PRO A 377 -12.79 -16.69 23.42
C PRO A 377 -13.59 -15.85 22.42
N TRP A 378 -13.48 -14.53 22.49
CA TRP A 378 -14.16 -13.59 21.61
C TRP A 378 -13.35 -13.18 20.39
N GLN A 379 -12.14 -13.70 20.24
CA GLN A 379 -11.32 -13.40 19.07
C GLN A 379 -12.07 -13.77 17.77
N ASP A 380 -12.03 -12.84 16.81
CA ASP A 380 -12.70 -12.92 15.51
C ASP A 380 -14.23 -13.06 15.56
N ARG A 381 -14.83 -12.73 16.71
CA ARG A 381 -16.28 -12.61 16.87
C ARG A 381 -16.75 -11.16 16.73
N SER A 382 -17.87 -10.98 16.05
CA SER A 382 -18.55 -9.67 16.00
C SER A 382 -19.19 -9.34 17.38
N VAL A 383 -19.37 -8.04 17.62
CA VAL A 383 -20.05 -7.57 18.83
C VAL A 383 -21.47 -8.13 18.90
N ALA A 384 -22.18 -8.26 17.76
CA ALA A 384 -23.51 -8.86 17.73
C ALA A 384 -23.52 -10.32 18.19
N GLU A 385 -22.56 -11.15 17.73
CA GLU A 385 -22.42 -12.53 18.16
C GLU A 385 -22.10 -12.64 19.65
N ILE A 386 -21.20 -11.78 20.15
CA ILE A 386 -20.81 -11.73 21.56
C ILE A 386 -22.00 -11.36 22.44
N ALA A 387 -22.75 -10.33 22.02
CA ALA A 387 -23.96 -9.88 22.71
C ALA A 387 -25.03 -11.00 22.79
N ALA A 388 -25.23 -11.72 21.68
CA ALA A 388 -26.15 -12.86 21.64
C ALA A 388 -25.76 -13.98 22.63
N VAL A 389 -24.47 -14.33 22.68
CA VAL A 389 -23.96 -15.36 23.62
C VAL A 389 -24.03 -14.88 25.06
N ARG A 390 -23.74 -13.60 25.34
CA ARG A 390 -23.81 -13.02 26.69
C ARG A 390 -25.24 -12.72 27.14
N GLY A 391 -26.23 -12.69 26.26
CA GLY A 391 -27.61 -12.32 26.53
C GLY A 391 -27.80 -10.87 26.97
N VAL A 392 -26.98 -9.94 26.41
CA VAL A 392 -27.00 -8.51 26.73
C VAL A 392 -27.18 -7.66 25.47
N ALA A 393 -27.42 -6.36 25.62
CA ALA A 393 -27.43 -5.47 24.47
C ALA A 393 -26.03 -5.35 23.83
N ALA A 394 -25.98 -5.16 22.52
CA ALA A 394 -24.71 -5.10 21.79
C ALA A 394 -23.77 -3.98 22.30
N VAL A 395 -24.34 -2.82 22.64
CA VAL A 395 -23.56 -1.71 23.22
C VAL A 395 -22.95 -2.09 24.57
N ASP A 396 -23.65 -2.86 25.38
CA ASP A 396 -23.13 -3.32 26.68
C ASP A 396 -22.04 -4.35 26.50
N ALA A 397 -22.24 -5.34 25.61
CA ALA A 397 -21.21 -6.30 25.24
C ALA A 397 -19.93 -5.62 24.76
N PHE A 398 -20.04 -4.60 23.93
CA PHE A 398 -18.92 -3.81 23.43
C PHE A 398 -18.21 -3.06 24.56
N CYS A 399 -18.94 -2.26 25.34
CA CYS A 399 -18.35 -1.46 26.42
C CYS A 399 -17.72 -2.34 27.50
N ASP A 400 -18.34 -3.46 27.84
CA ASP A 400 -17.79 -4.41 28.82
C ASP A 400 -16.48 -5.02 28.34
N LEU A 401 -16.40 -5.46 27.07
CA LEU A 401 -15.17 -5.98 26.50
C LEU A 401 -14.05 -4.93 26.45
N VAL A 402 -14.38 -3.68 26.09
CA VAL A 402 -13.43 -2.57 26.12
C VAL A 402 -12.86 -2.40 27.54
N LEU A 403 -13.69 -2.53 28.58
CA LEU A 403 -13.27 -2.43 29.98
C LEU A 403 -12.54 -3.66 30.49
N GLU A 404 -12.97 -4.87 30.14
CA GLU A 404 -12.36 -6.15 30.52
C GLU A 404 -10.92 -6.26 30.03
N ASP A 405 -10.60 -5.67 28.88
CA ASP A 405 -9.26 -5.60 28.30
C ASP A 405 -8.52 -4.27 28.57
N ASP A 406 -9.04 -3.47 29.50
CA ASP A 406 -8.44 -2.22 29.90
C ASP A 406 -8.16 -1.29 28.69
N LEU A 407 -9.15 -1.12 27.84
CA LEU A 407 -9.14 -0.34 26.58
C LEU A 407 -8.20 -0.90 25.48
N ARG A 408 -7.48 -2.00 25.68
CA ARG A 408 -6.41 -2.51 24.80
C ARG A 408 -6.88 -3.57 23.79
N ALA A 409 -8.11 -4.08 23.90
CA ALA A 409 -8.67 -4.95 22.87
C ALA A 409 -8.64 -4.24 21.52
N GLN A 410 -8.08 -4.90 20.50
CA GLN A 410 -8.17 -4.36 19.14
C GLN A 410 -9.47 -4.76 18.49
N TRP A 411 -10.11 -3.77 17.92
CA TRP A 411 -11.33 -3.87 17.14
C TRP A 411 -11.01 -3.74 15.66
N GLY A 412 -11.73 -4.48 14.83
CA GLY A 412 -11.64 -4.40 13.38
C GLY A 412 -12.99 -4.06 12.77
N VAL A 413 -13.00 -3.22 11.76
CA VAL A 413 -14.19 -2.94 10.95
C VAL A 413 -13.84 -2.99 9.48
N VAL A 414 -14.58 -3.81 8.71
CA VAL A 414 -14.47 -3.86 7.25
C VAL A 414 -15.34 -2.75 6.67
N LEU A 415 -14.69 -1.76 6.07
CA LEU A 415 -15.36 -0.59 5.48
C LEU A 415 -15.75 -0.82 4.02
N MET A 416 -14.88 -1.46 3.23
CA MET A 416 -15.04 -1.66 1.79
C MET A 416 -14.53 -3.04 1.37
N ASN A 417 -14.83 -3.45 0.13
CA ASN A 417 -14.38 -4.73 -0.45
C ASN A 417 -14.86 -5.98 0.32
N HIS A 418 -16.08 -5.96 0.84
CA HIS A 418 -16.61 -7.13 1.55
C HIS A 418 -17.50 -8.03 0.66
N ASP A 419 -17.94 -7.56 -0.51
CA ASP A 419 -18.64 -8.37 -1.50
C ASP A 419 -17.63 -9.03 -2.45
N GLU A 420 -17.33 -10.31 -2.20
CA GLU A 420 -16.37 -11.07 -3.00
C GLU A 420 -16.76 -11.16 -4.48
N THR A 421 -18.06 -11.16 -4.81
CA THR A 421 -18.52 -11.18 -6.19
C THR A 421 -18.17 -9.88 -6.91
N ALA A 422 -18.39 -8.74 -6.24
CA ALA A 422 -18.02 -7.44 -6.76
C ALA A 422 -16.50 -7.32 -6.90
N VAL A 423 -15.73 -7.70 -5.88
CA VAL A 423 -14.25 -7.66 -5.91
C VAL A 423 -13.68 -8.55 -7.00
N ALA A 424 -14.20 -9.78 -7.18
CA ALA A 424 -13.78 -10.66 -8.27
C ALA A 424 -13.99 -10.03 -9.66
N ALA A 425 -15.08 -9.29 -9.84
CA ALA A 425 -15.33 -8.55 -11.08
C ALA A 425 -14.32 -7.41 -11.28
N LEU A 426 -13.95 -6.67 -10.20
CA LEU A 426 -12.92 -5.63 -10.27
C LEU A 426 -11.55 -6.22 -10.66
N LEU A 427 -11.15 -7.33 -10.04
CA LEU A 427 -9.85 -7.98 -10.28
C LEU A 427 -9.69 -8.49 -11.73
N ARG A 428 -10.78 -8.94 -12.36
CA ARG A 428 -10.78 -9.41 -13.74
C ARG A 428 -10.90 -8.31 -14.78
N HIS A 429 -11.20 -7.09 -14.37
CA HIS A 429 -11.48 -6.01 -15.32
C HIS A 429 -10.18 -5.44 -15.90
N PRO A 430 -9.99 -5.43 -17.25
CA PRO A 430 -8.71 -5.07 -17.88
C PRO A 430 -8.32 -3.58 -17.73
N ALA A 431 -9.27 -2.71 -17.41
CA ALA A 431 -9.01 -1.29 -17.19
C ALA A 431 -8.49 -1.00 -15.77
N GLY A 432 -8.62 -1.94 -14.82
CA GLY A 432 -8.08 -1.83 -13.48
C GLY A 432 -6.62 -2.29 -13.38
N LEU A 433 -5.97 -1.96 -12.29
CA LEU A 433 -4.61 -2.37 -11.96
C LEU A 433 -4.56 -2.86 -10.52
N LEU A 434 -4.24 -4.14 -10.32
CA LEU A 434 -4.09 -4.70 -8.97
C LEU A 434 -2.92 -4.03 -8.26
N ALA A 435 -3.18 -3.45 -7.10
CA ALA A 435 -2.20 -2.76 -6.25
C ALA A 435 -2.74 -2.65 -4.81
N LEU A 436 -2.19 -1.72 -4.03
CA LEU A 436 -2.69 -1.33 -2.71
C LEU A 436 -2.33 -2.31 -1.60
N SER A 437 -1.02 -2.45 -1.35
CA SER A 437 -0.58 -2.95 -0.05
C SER A 437 -0.64 -1.86 1.03
N ASP A 438 -0.49 -0.62 0.59
CA ASP A 438 -0.33 0.56 1.46
C ASP A 438 0.78 0.38 2.50
N ALA A 439 1.77 -0.48 2.16
CA ALA A 439 2.82 -0.89 3.07
C ALA A 439 3.71 0.30 3.47
N GLY A 440 3.92 0.45 4.76
CA GLY A 440 4.61 1.61 5.34
C GLY A 440 3.69 2.76 5.74
N ALA A 441 2.39 2.71 5.38
CA ALA A 441 1.38 3.66 5.83
C ALA A 441 0.44 3.06 6.88
N HIS A 442 -0.26 3.92 7.60
CA HIS A 442 -1.32 3.56 8.55
C HIS A 442 -0.92 2.43 9.50
N VAL A 443 0.33 2.47 9.95
CA VAL A 443 1.09 1.34 10.49
C VAL A 443 0.44 0.60 11.65
N ASP A 444 -0.43 1.22 12.42
CA ASP A 444 -1.16 0.60 13.53
C ASP A 444 -2.68 0.45 13.27
N THR A 445 -3.13 0.82 12.05
CA THR A 445 -4.55 0.88 11.69
C THR A 445 -4.91 -0.02 10.52
N LEU A 446 -4.06 -0.11 9.49
CA LEU A 446 -4.26 -0.96 8.30
C LEU A 446 -3.14 -2.00 8.18
N CYS A 447 -3.45 -3.15 7.58
CA CYS A 447 -2.47 -4.22 7.39
C CYS A 447 -2.76 -4.99 6.09
N ASP A 448 -2.54 -4.35 4.94
CA ASP A 448 -2.78 -4.92 3.62
C ASP A 448 -1.51 -5.39 2.90
N GLN A 449 -0.35 -5.34 3.58
CA GLN A 449 0.97 -5.71 3.06
C GLN A 449 1.03 -7.14 2.46
N GLY A 450 0.15 -8.04 2.93
CA GLY A 450 0.04 -9.42 2.45
C GLY A 450 -0.87 -9.62 1.25
N PHE A 451 -1.22 -8.58 0.48
CA PHE A 451 -2.18 -8.69 -0.62
C PHE A 451 -1.81 -9.74 -1.68
N THR A 452 -0.52 -9.95 -1.94
CA THR A 452 -0.03 -10.92 -2.93
C THR A 452 -0.31 -12.36 -2.51
N THR A 453 0.02 -12.71 -1.28
CA THR A 453 -0.25 -14.05 -0.72
C THR A 453 -1.74 -14.24 -0.42
N TYR A 454 -2.48 -13.16 -0.13
CA TYR A 454 -3.94 -13.21 -0.05
C TYR A 454 -4.57 -13.50 -1.41
N LEU A 455 -4.08 -12.86 -2.49
CA LEU A 455 -4.55 -13.15 -3.85
C LEU A 455 -4.33 -14.62 -4.20
N LEU A 456 -3.14 -15.16 -3.95
CA LEU A 456 -2.79 -16.53 -4.30
C LEU A 456 -3.52 -17.56 -3.41
N GLY A 457 -3.64 -17.30 -2.11
CA GLY A 457 -4.32 -18.19 -1.18
C GLY A 457 -5.83 -18.13 -1.34
N HIS A 458 -6.41 -16.97 -1.12
CA HIS A 458 -7.87 -16.80 -1.06
C HIS A 458 -8.52 -16.82 -2.45
N TRP A 459 -8.08 -15.95 -3.38
CA TRP A 459 -8.76 -15.82 -4.69
C TRP A 459 -8.44 -16.96 -5.66
N VAL A 460 -7.21 -17.50 -5.59
CA VAL A 460 -6.81 -18.59 -6.51
C VAL A 460 -7.13 -19.95 -5.90
N ARG A 461 -6.53 -20.29 -4.74
CA ARG A 461 -6.66 -21.62 -4.15
C ARG A 461 -8.05 -21.87 -3.56
N ASP A 462 -8.52 -20.98 -2.67
CA ASP A 462 -9.70 -21.27 -1.84
C ASP A 462 -11.00 -21.04 -2.62
N LEU A 463 -11.12 -19.96 -3.37
CA LEU A 463 -12.31 -19.61 -4.14
C LEU A 463 -12.26 -20.08 -5.60
N GLY A 464 -11.07 -20.34 -6.16
CA GLY A 464 -10.94 -20.63 -7.59
C GLY A 464 -11.47 -19.50 -8.50
N ALA A 465 -11.55 -18.28 -7.97
CA ALA A 465 -12.08 -17.12 -8.67
C ALA A 465 -11.12 -16.58 -9.74
N LEU A 466 -9.82 -16.83 -9.60
CA LEU A 466 -8.78 -16.49 -10.57
C LEU A 466 -7.93 -17.72 -10.86
N GLY A 467 -7.49 -17.86 -12.12
CA GLY A 467 -6.47 -18.86 -12.46
C GLY A 467 -5.09 -18.43 -11.96
N LEU A 468 -4.23 -19.39 -11.59
CA LEU A 468 -2.88 -19.13 -11.09
C LEU A 468 -2.05 -18.26 -12.04
N ALA A 469 -2.04 -18.60 -13.33
CA ALA A 469 -1.28 -17.87 -14.34
C ALA A 469 -1.75 -16.41 -14.48
N GLU A 470 -3.05 -16.17 -14.39
CA GLU A 470 -3.63 -14.83 -14.42
C GLU A 470 -3.27 -14.04 -13.15
N ALA A 471 -3.38 -14.65 -11.97
CA ALA A 471 -3.01 -14.00 -10.72
C ALA A 471 -1.52 -13.59 -10.71
N VAL A 472 -0.63 -14.48 -11.14
CA VAL A 472 0.81 -14.16 -11.28
C VAL A 472 1.01 -13.02 -12.29
N ARG A 473 0.32 -13.03 -13.43
CA ARG A 473 0.37 -11.95 -14.43
C ARG A 473 -0.03 -10.60 -13.83
N LEU A 474 -1.11 -10.56 -13.03
CA LEU A 474 -1.58 -9.36 -12.34
C LEU A 474 -0.58 -8.83 -11.30
N LEU A 475 0.23 -9.69 -10.69
CA LEU A 475 1.24 -9.32 -9.70
C LEU A 475 2.61 -8.99 -10.32
N THR A 476 2.84 -9.22 -11.61
CA THR A 476 4.19 -9.19 -12.21
C THR A 476 4.25 -8.39 -13.50
N SER A 477 3.88 -8.96 -14.66
CA SER A 477 4.05 -8.29 -15.94
C SER A 477 3.12 -7.11 -16.12
N VAL A 478 1.89 -7.18 -15.64
CA VAL A 478 0.93 -6.06 -15.74
C VAL A 478 1.44 -4.81 -15.03
N PRO A 479 1.82 -4.85 -13.73
CA PRO A 479 2.40 -3.68 -13.07
C PRO A 479 3.70 -3.21 -13.74
N ALA A 480 4.59 -4.13 -14.14
CA ALA A 480 5.83 -3.75 -14.82
C ALA A 480 5.58 -3.00 -16.13
N GLU A 481 4.67 -3.49 -16.96
CA GLU A 481 4.34 -2.89 -18.26
C GLU A 481 3.62 -1.55 -18.09
N ARG A 482 2.63 -1.49 -17.20
CA ARG A 482 1.85 -0.26 -16.95
C ARG A 482 2.73 0.88 -16.43
N TYR A 483 3.66 0.60 -15.52
CA TYR A 483 4.55 1.62 -14.94
C TYR A 483 5.85 1.77 -15.72
N GLY A 484 6.12 0.92 -16.72
CA GLY A 484 7.33 0.99 -17.53
C GLY A 484 8.58 0.51 -16.80
N ILE A 485 8.44 -0.38 -15.81
CA ILE A 485 9.55 -1.03 -15.11
C ILE A 485 10.19 -2.06 -16.05
N ARG A 486 11.44 -1.80 -16.45
CA ARG A 486 12.10 -2.55 -17.54
C ARG A 486 12.76 -3.84 -17.06
N GLY A 487 12.71 -4.88 -17.89
CA GLY A 487 13.44 -6.13 -17.70
C GLY A 487 13.03 -6.90 -16.44
N ARG A 488 11.79 -6.69 -15.94
CA ARG A 488 11.23 -7.33 -14.75
C ARG A 488 9.80 -7.82 -15.00
N GLY A 489 9.26 -8.62 -14.11
CA GLY A 489 7.90 -9.13 -14.18
C GLY A 489 7.67 -10.27 -15.14
N ARG A 490 8.71 -10.87 -15.73
CA ARG A 490 8.64 -12.07 -16.58
C ARG A 490 9.80 -13.02 -16.33
N LEU A 491 9.53 -14.32 -16.42
CA LEU A 491 10.59 -15.32 -16.54
C LEU A 491 10.99 -15.43 -18.01
N ALA A 492 12.07 -14.75 -18.39
CA ALA A 492 12.59 -14.80 -19.75
C ALA A 492 14.12 -14.55 -19.73
N PRO A 493 14.90 -15.15 -20.64
CA PRO A 493 16.32 -14.85 -20.76
C PRO A 493 16.57 -13.35 -20.95
N GLY A 494 17.55 -12.81 -20.21
CA GLY A 494 17.87 -11.39 -20.17
C GLY A 494 17.07 -10.55 -19.16
N TYR A 495 15.97 -11.08 -18.61
CA TYR A 495 15.25 -10.41 -17.53
C TYR A 495 16.01 -10.55 -16.20
N ALA A 496 15.77 -9.60 -15.30
CA ALA A 496 16.32 -9.65 -13.96
C ALA A 496 15.87 -10.93 -13.22
N ALA A 497 16.77 -11.50 -12.46
CA ALA A 497 16.49 -12.67 -11.64
C ALA A 497 15.81 -12.25 -10.32
N ASP A 498 14.67 -11.57 -10.45
CA ASP A 498 13.72 -11.33 -9.38
C ASP A 498 12.70 -12.47 -9.44
N LEU A 499 12.74 -13.34 -8.44
CA LEU A 499 12.06 -14.62 -8.49
C LEU A 499 11.35 -14.90 -7.15
N VAL A 500 10.22 -15.59 -7.21
CA VAL A 500 9.55 -16.15 -6.05
C VAL A 500 9.21 -17.62 -6.27
N LEU A 501 9.55 -18.47 -5.28
CA LEU A 501 9.08 -19.85 -5.23
C LEU A 501 8.12 -19.98 -4.06
N PHE A 502 6.95 -20.52 -4.34
CA PHE A 502 5.92 -20.74 -3.33
C PHE A 502 5.20 -22.06 -3.52
N ASP A 503 4.71 -22.61 -2.41
CA ASP A 503 3.85 -23.79 -2.40
C ASP A 503 2.40 -23.36 -2.67
N PRO A 504 1.80 -23.71 -3.83
CA PRO A 504 0.45 -23.30 -4.18
C PRO A 504 -0.63 -23.88 -3.25
N ALA A 505 -0.33 -24.99 -2.56
CA ALA A 505 -1.26 -25.60 -1.60
C ALA A 505 -1.23 -24.91 -0.22
N ARG A 506 -0.15 -24.17 0.09
CA ARG A 506 0.07 -23.60 1.43
C ARG A 506 0.12 -22.08 1.45
N VAL A 507 0.35 -21.43 0.29
CA VAL A 507 0.49 -19.98 0.22
C VAL A 507 -0.72 -19.27 0.83
N ALA A 508 -0.47 -18.44 1.86
CA ALA A 508 -1.49 -17.70 2.59
C ALA A 508 -0.87 -16.54 3.37
N THR A 509 -1.72 -15.58 3.76
CA THR A 509 -1.37 -14.61 4.80
C THR A 509 -1.60 -15.21 6.18
N ARG A 510 -0.68 -14.98 7.11
CA ARG A 510 -0.90 -15.30 8.53
C ARG A 510 -1.83 -14.27 9.18
N PRO A 511 -2.37 -14.58 10.38
CA PRO A 511 -3.07 -13.57 11.17
C PRO A 511 -2.20 -12.32 11.38
N THR A 512 -2.85 -11.16 11.41
CA THR A 512 -2.16 -9.89 11.72
C THR A 512 -1.80 -9.85 13.21
N GLU A 513 -0.60 -9.39 13.49
CA GLU A 513 -0.07 -9.25 14.85
C GLU A 513 0.30 -7.78 15.12
N MET A 514 0.18 -7.34 16.39
CA MET A 514 0.74 -6.08 16.85
C MET A 514 2.18 -6.33 17.32
N VAL A 515 3.14 -5.66 16.68
CA VAL A 515 4.56 -5.76 17.05
C VAL A 515 5.10 -4.38 17.45
N TYR A 516 6.20 -4.36 18.22
CA TYR A 516 6.83 -3.15 18.76
C TYR A 516 8.27 -3.03 18.25
N ASP A 517 8.43 -3.09 16.94
CA ASP A 517 9.74 -3.15 16.25
C ASP A 517 10.12 -1.86 15.51
N LEU A 518 9.25 -0.85 15.52
CA LEU A 518 9.59 0.46 14.97
C LEU A 518 10.62 1.19 15.87
N PRO A 519 11.41 2.13 15.33
CA PRO A 519 12.31 2.95 16.13
C PRO A 519 11.64 3.53 17.39
N ARG A 520 12.35 3.50 18.52
CA ARG A 520 11.84 3.84 19.86
C ARG A 520 10.80 2.86 20.41
N GLY A 521 10.72 1.65 19.88
CA GLY A 521 9.77 0.63 20.34
C GLY A 521 8.30 0.96 20.06
N GLN A 522 8.06 1.78 19.04
CA GLN A 522 6.70 2.10 18.60
C GLN A 522 6.05 0.89 17.93
N ARG A 523 4.73 0.84 18.00
CA ARG A 523 3.94 -0.29 17.52
C ARG A 523 3.61 -0.20 16.03
N ARG A 524 3.44 -1.35 15.39
CA ARG A 524 2.79 -1.50 14.09
C ARG A 524 2.05 -2.82 13.98
N LEU A 525 1.10 -2.86 13.05
CA LEU A 525 0.50 -4.10 12.59
C LEU A 525 1.44 -4.78 11.59
N LEU A 526 1.65 -6.07 11.76
CA LEU A 526 2.50 -6.88 10.91
C LEU A 526 1.79 -8.16 10.51
N GLN A 527 1.99 -8.61 9.29
CA GLN A 527 1.44 -9.84 8.78
C GLN A 527 2.53 -10.70 8.15
N GLY A 528 2.66 -11.93 8.62
CA GLY A 528 3.54 -12.93 8.02
C GLY A 528 2.87 -13.66 6.86
N ALA A 529 3.64 -14.51 6.19
CA ALA A 529 3.18 -15.37 5.11
C ALA A 529 3.49 -16.84 5.41
N ASP A 530 2.66 -17.73 4.90
CA ASP A 530 2.94 -19.15 4.77
C ASP A 530 3.17 -19.53 3.31
N GLY A 531 3.92 -20.61 3.07
CA GLY A 531 4.11 -21.18 1.74
C GLY A 531 4.99 -20.40 0.78
N VAL A 532 5.55 -19.23 1.15
CA VAL A 532 6.60 -18.55 0.36
C VAL A 532 7.95 -19.12 0.82
N GLU A 533 8.58 -19.92 -0.04
CA GLU A 533 9.80 -20.66 0.33
C GLU A 533 11.07 -19.88 -0.02
N TRP A 534 11.13 -19.26 -1.20
CA TRP A 534 12.29 -18.50 -1.65
C TRP A 534 11.87 -17.21 -2.35
N VAL A 535 12.61 -16.15 -2.07
CA VAL A 535 12.50 -14.88 -2.80
C VAL A 535 13.90 -14.42 -3.16
N PHE A 536 14.12 -14.21 -4.46
CA PHE A 536 15.38 -13.70 -4.98
C PHE A 536 15.16 -12.29 -5.55
N VAL A 537 16.06 -11.40 -5.22
CA VAL A 537 16.14 -10.06 -5.81
C VAL A 537 17.47 -9.94 -6.52
N ASN A 538 17.44 -9.60 -7.80
CA ASN A 538 18.66 -9.53 -8.64
C ASN A 538 19.55 -10.79 -8.50
N GLY A 539 18.97 -11.98 -8.44
CA GLY A 539 19.67 -13.27 -8.34
C GLY A 539 20.14 -13.66 -6.93
N VAL A 540 19.97 -12.79 -5.93
CA VAL A 540 20.40 -13.03 -4.55
C VAL A 540 19.19 -13.34 -3.66
N PRO A 541 19.20 -14.44 -2.89
CA PRO A 541 18.06 -14.76 -2.02
C PRO A 541 17.96 -13.77 -0.86
N VAL A 542 16.76 -13.20 -0.68
CA VAL A 542 16.37 -12.34 0.45
C VAL A 542 15.47 -13.08 1.43
N VAL A 543 14.77 -14.12 0.95
CA VAL A 543 14.07 -15.11 1.78
C VAL A 543 14.53 -16.49 1.38
N GLU A 544 14.91 -17.31 2.36
CA GLU A 544 15.35 -18.69 2.18
C GLU A 544 14.51 -19.60 3.08
N ARG A 545 13.80 -20.57 2.50
CA ARG A 545 12.94 -21.52 3.23
C ARG A 545 11.98 -20.81 4.20
N GLY A 546 11.35 -19.73 3.71
CA GLY A 546 10.41 -18.94 4.50
C GLY A 546 11.05 -18.01 5.54
N VAL A 547 12.37 -17.89 5.60
CA VAL A 547 13.10 -17.06 6.58
C VAL A 547 13.87 -15.95 5.88
N GLN A 548 13.83 -14.75 6.41
CA GLN A 548 14.58 -13.60 5.89
C GLN A 548 16.09 -13.82 5.99
N ALA A 549 16.80 -13.71 4.86
CA ALA A 549 18.23 -14.06 4.74
C ALA A 549 19.20 -12.93 5.11
N GLY A 550 18.71 -11.75 5.45
CA GLY A 550 19.53 -10.61 5.87
C GLY A 550 20.38 -9.97 4.75
N ARG A 551 20.18 -10.35 3.48
CA ARG A 551 20.89 -9.79 2.31
C ARG A 551 20.12 -8.62 1.71
N ARG A 552 20.82 -7.66 1.13
CA ARG A 552 20.26 -6.42 0.59
C ARG A 552 20.75 -6.17 -0.86
N PRO A 553 20.28 -6.96 -1.83
CA PRO A 553 20.71 -6.86 -3.23
C PRO A 553 19.84 -5.91 -4.06
N GLY A 554 18.84 -5.28 -3.46
CA GLY A 554 17.93 -4.37 -4.15
C GLY A 554 18.63 -3.12 -4.68
N ARG A 555 18.00 -2.49 -5.65
CA ARG A 555 18.53 -1.30 -6.34
C ARG A 555 17.47 -0.23 -6.43
N VAL A 556 17.88 1.03 -6.49
CA VAL A 556 16.99 2.12 -6.91
C VAL A 556 16.87 2.05 -8.43
N LEU A 557 15.67 1.74 -8.92
CA LEU A 557 15.39 1.63 -10.35
C LEU A 557 15.04 3.01 -10.90
N ARG A 558 16.09 3.79 -11.21
CA ARG A 558 15.93 5.14 -11.72
C ARG A 558 15.22 5.14 -13.07
N GLY A 559 14.11 5.90 -13.18
CA GLY A 559 13.26 5.93 -14.38
C GLY A 559 12.61 4.59 -14.75
N GLY A 560 12.46 3.68 -13.77
CA GLY A 560 11.91 2.34 -13.95
C GLY A 560 12.94 1.27 -14.35
N GLY A 561 14.24 1.57 -14.28
CA GLY A 561 15.34 0.62 -14.53
C GLY A 561 15.87 0.59 -15.94
#